data_6acd302670b92f2e04a9452a6c1f90ab
#
_entry.id   6acd302670b92f2e04a9452a6c1f90ab
#
_cell.length_a   1.000
_cell.length_b   1.000
_cell.length_c   1.000
_cell.angle_alpha   90.00
_cell.angle_beta   90.00
_cell.angle_gamma   90.00
#
_symmetry.space_group_name_H-M   'P 1'
#
loop_
_entity.id
_entity.type
_entity.pdbx_description
1 polymer ?
#
loop_
_entity_poly.entity_id
_entity_poly.type
_entity_poly.pdbx_seq_one_letter_code
_entity_poly.pdbx_strand_id
1 'polypeptide(L)'
;MDPWNLKGGRLKFLSQNEIEEIHQRALDVLQQVGCFMDHDEALALFERHGAVVDHSTRIVKIPRSLVEEALRLSPSSVLLAARDSKRDIHAEGDRVYFGPGTLPIKVRDLETGQIRLGTYKDCEDFARLIDALEFVHFFKGMMMPCDVNQNIGELYMARAAFNNTTKQISMNSFSTQGAIDLCKMGMAVAGGEKAFQLRPMIIVNLLGVSPLQWDNKALGGIIALARMGCPMILGSDPQGGTTGPSPLAGIVVLTIAETMAGVTLAHLVKPGIPILWGNISSISDMRSGILASGAAELGLINVAFNQMAKFYRVPTYSTGGMSDSKMSDAQAGVEKALQALTVALGGGNYIHDAAGLLECCLQASYEQYVIDNEMLGMVARILEGIRVTPETLSFDAIKQVGPRKNFMGLRHTLNHIRSEHYLPGLFDRTTYETWETRGAKDIRDVAREKAREILASHKVEPLPKEVQAEIEAIIQNAEKTYGRG
;
A
#
# COMPACT_ATOMS: atom_id res chain seq x y z
N MET A 1 21.24 -6.86 -5.63
CA MET A 1 19.81 -6.92 -5.27
C MET A 1 19.03 -6.06 -6.23
N ASP A 2 17.93 -6.57 -6.79
CA ASP A 2 17.02 -5.80 -7.64
C ASP A 2 15.75 -5.48 -6.84
N PRO A 3 15.55 -4.22 -6.41
CA PRO A 3 14.41 -3.83 -5.59
C PRO A 3 13.06 -4.01 -6.30
N TRP A 4 13.06 -4.09 -7.65
CA TRP A 4 11.85 -4.24 -8.45
C TRP A 4 11.47 -5.70 -8.74
N ASN A 5 12.20 -6.68 -8.20
CA ASN A 5 11.95 -8.10 -8.39
C ASN A 5 11.90 -8.90 -7.07
N LEU A 6 11.32 -8.31 -6.05
CA LEU A 6 11.15 -8.96 -4.75
C LEU A 6 10.05 -10.00 -4.79
N LYS A 7 10.22 -11.12 -4.06
CA LYS A 7 9.24 -12.21 -3.97
C LYS A 7 9.08 -12.71 -2.54
N GLY A 8 7.82 -12.79 -2.11
CA GLY A 8 7.40 -13.35 -0.82
C GLY A 8 6.84 -14.77 -0.91
N GLY A 9 5.71 -15.01 -0.25
CA GLY A 9 4.94 -16.26 -0.32
C GLY A 9 5.55 -17.45 0.45
N ARG A 10 6.57 -17.20 1.28
CA ARG A 10 7.27 -18.24 2.07
C ARG A 10 6.67 -18.47 3.45
N LEU A 11 5.97 -17.49 4.01
CA LEU A 11 5.32 -17.56 5.31
C LEU A 11 3.85 -17.88 5.15
N LYS A 12 3.38 -18.92 5.84
CA LYS A 12 2.00 -19.38 5.81
C LYS A 12 1.55 -19.73 7.23
N PHE A 13 0.39 -19.28 7.63
CA PHE A 13 -0.22 -19.60 8.93
C PHE A 13 -1.44 -20.50 8.81
N LEU A 14 -2.09 -20.53 7.64
CA LEU A 14 -3.29 -21.33 7.41
C LEU A 14 -2.96 -22.57 6.58
N SER A 15 -3.51 -23.71 6.99
CA SER A 15 -3.58 -24.92 6.17
C SER A 15 -4.65 -24.77 5.08
N GLN A 16 -4.64 -25.70 4.09
CA GLN A 16 -5.61 -25.69 3.00
C GLN A 16 -7.05 -25.84 3.51
N ASN A 17 -7.29 -26.69 4.51
CA ASN A 17 -8.63 -26.88 5.11
C ASN A 17 -9.14 -25.61 5.80
N GLU A 18 -8.28 -24.90 6.53
CA GLU A 18 -8.63 -23.64 7.18
C GLU A 18 -8.95 -22.54 6.16
N ILE A 19 -8.22 -22.48 5.04
CA ILE A 19 -8.50 -21.58 3.91
C ILE A 19 -9.90 -21.88 3.35
N GLU A 20 -10.23 -23.13 3.09
CA GLU A 20 -11.52 -23.55 2.58
C GLU A 20 -12.66 -23.25 3.58
N GLU A 21 -12.44 -23.45 4.88
CA GLU A 21 -13.39 -23.10 5.91
C GLU A 21 -13.65 -21.60 5.99
N ILE A 22 -12.61 -20.75 5.97
CA ILE A 22 -12.74 -19.29 5.93
C ILE A 22 -13.52 -18.86 4.69
N HIS A 23 -13.22 -19.44 3.53
CA HIS A 23 -13.96 -19.16 2.29
C HIS A 23 -15.44 -19.47 2.42
N GLN A 24 -15.80 -20.67 2.92
CA GLN A 24 -17.19 -21.06 3.10
C GLN A 24 -17.93 -20.12 4.07
N ARG A 25 -17.26 -19.71 5.18
CA ARG A 25 -17.87 -18.77 6.15
C ARG A 25 -18.05 -17.37 5.56
N ALA A 26 -17.12 -16.88 4.75
CA ALA A 26 -17.30 -15.60 4.07
C ALA A 26 -18.51 -15.62 3.10
N LEU A 27 -18.69 -16.71 2.36
CA LEU A 27 -19.89 -16.92 1.53
C LEU A 27 -21.17 -17.01 2.36
N ASP A 28 -21.15 -17.70 3.53
CA ASP A 28 -22.28 -17.76 4.46
C ASP A 28 -22.68 -16.36 4.96
N VAL A 29 -21.68 -15.51 5.32
CA VAL A 29 -21.92 -14.14 5.74
C VAL A 29 -22.66 -13.37 4.65
N LEU A 30 -22.18 -13.42 3.42
CA LEU A 30 -22.81 -12.70 2.31
C LEU A 30 -24.22 -13.20 1.97
N GLN A 31 -24.43 -14.51 2.03
CA GLN A 31 -25.72 -15.11 1.68
C GLN A 31 -26.77 -15.00 2.78
N GLN A 32 -26.39 -15.13 4.05
CA GLN A 32 -27.33 -15.22 5.18
C GLN A 32 -27.49 -13.88 5.91
N VAL A 33 -26.39 -13.15 6.12
CA VAL A 33 -26.39 -11.83 6.78
C VAL A 33 -26.55 -10.72 5.73
N GLY A 34 -25.68 -10.70 4.72
CA GLY A 34 -25.64 -9.68 3.67
C GLY A 34 -24.81 -8.45 4.06
N CYS A 35 -24.80 -7.46 3.18
CA CYS A 35 -24.15 -6.16 3.38
C CYS A 35 -25.13 -5.01 3.19
N PHE A 36 -25.02 -4.00 4.04
CA PHE A 36 -25.69 -2.71 3.84
C PHE A 36 -25.04 -1.97 2.65
N MET A 37 -25.85 -1.51 1.70
CA MET A 37 -25.39 -0.80 0.50
C MET A 37 -26.18 0.48 0.30
N ASP A 38 -25.54 1.60 0.54
CA ASP A 38 -26.17 2.92 0.48
C ASP A 38 -26.13 3.57 -0.91
N HIS A 39 -26.58 2.84 -1.96
CA HIS A 39 -26.60 3.38 -3.32
C HIS A 39 -27.67 2.68 -4.17
N ASP A 40 -28.65 3.44 -4.70
CA ASP A 40 -29.82 2.88 -5.39
C ASP A 40 -29.45 2.06 -6.64
N GLU A 41 -28.49 2.54 -7.43
CA GLU A 41 -28.03 1.81 -8.60
C GLU A 41 -27.30 0.50 -8.21
N ALA A 42 -26.55 0.47 -7.09
CA ALA A 42 -25.94 -0.75 -6.60
C ALA A 42 -27.01 -1.77 -6.20
N LEU A 43 -28.06 -1.34 -5.47
CA LEU A 43 -29.19 -2.20 -5.12
C LEU A 43 -29.84 -2.80 -6.37
N ALA A 44 -30.14 -1.95 -7.37
CA ALA A 44 -30.76 -2.38 -8.63
C ALA A 44 -29.87 -3.34 -9.42
N LEU A 45 -28.55 -3.15 -9.41
CA LEU A 45 -27.60 -4.06 -10.06
C LEU A 45 -27.58 -5.43 -9.39
N PHE A 46 -27.50 -5.48 -8.08
CA PHE A 46 -27.55 -6.75 -7.33
C PHE A 46 -28.86 -7.48 -7.53
N GLU A 47 -30.01 -6.78 -7.42
CA GLU A 47 -31.33 -7.37 -7.60
C GLU A 47 -31.52 -7.96 -8.99
N ARG A 48 -31.11 -7.24 -10.04
CA ARG A 48 -31.16 -7.70 -11.44
C ARG A 48 -30.37 -8.98 -11.67
N HIS A 49 -29.30 -9.20 -10.88
CA HIS A 49 -28.44 -10.36 -11.02
C HIS A 49 -28.75 -11.46 -9.97
N GLY A 50 -29.92 -11.37 -9.32
CA GLY A 50 -30.44 -12.45 -8.48
C GLY A 50 -30.03 -12.41 -7.02
N ALA A 51 -29.48 -11.31 -6.52
CA ALA A 51 -29.33 -11.07 -5.10
C ALA A 51 -30.68 -10.74 -4.45
N VAL A 52 -30.83 -11.05 -3.18
CA VAL A 52 -32.03 -10.67 -2.40
C VAL A 52 -31.76 -9.30 -1.77
N VAL A 53 -32.56 -8.32 -2.19
CA VAL A 53 -32.43 -6.93 -1.72
C VAL A 53 -33.63 -6.57 -0.84
N ASP A 54 -33.37 -6.19 0.40
CA ASP A 54 -34.36 -5.53 1.25
C ASP A 54 -34.22 -4.01 1.11
N HIS A 55 -35.10 -3.41 0.32
CA HIS A 55 -35.09 -1.96 0.06
C HIS A 55 -35.38 -1.11 1.30
N SER A 56 -36.05 -1.68 2.34
CA SER A 56 -36.35 -0.95 3.56
C SER A 56 -35.12 -0.79 4.48
N THR A 57 -34.28 -1.82 4.52
CA THR A 57 -33.05 -1.85 5.32
C THR A 57 -31.78 -1.60 4.48
N ARG A 58 -31.91 -1.61 3.13
CA ARG A 58 -30.82 -1.54 2.16
C ARG A 58 -29.77 -2.66 2.33
N ILE A 59 -30.20 -3.81 2.87
CA ILE A 59 -29.35 -4.99 3.01
C ILE A 59 -29.47 -5.85 1.75
N VAL A 60 -28.29 -6.18 1.19
CA VAL A 60 -28.14 -7.03 0.02
C VAL A 60 -27.56 -8.37 0.45
N LYS A 61 -28.33 -9.47 0.31
CA LYS A 61 -27.84 -10.83 0.48
C LYS A 61 -27.38 -11.36 -0.87
N ILE A 62 -26.07 -11.62 -0.97
CA ILE A 62 -25.43 -11.97 -2.22
C ILE A 62 -25.33 -13.50 -2.32
N PRO A 63 -25.94 -14.14 -3.34
CA PRO A 63 -25.86 -15.60 -3.50
C PRO A 63 -24.44 -16.05 -3.85
N ARG A 64 -24.06 -17.23 -3.37
CA ARG A 64 -22.72 -17.83 -3.59
C ARG A 64 -22.32 -17.84 -5.06
N SER A 65 -23.23 -18.22 -5.96
CA SER A 65 -22.98 -18.30 -7.39
C SER A 65 -22.54 -16.96 -8.00
N LEU A 66 -23.08 -15.85 -7.48
CA LEU A 66 -22.73 -14.50 -7.96
C LEU A 66 -21.33 -14.09 -7.49
N VAL A 67 -20.96 -14.44 -6.25
CA VAL A 67 -19.61 -14.21 -5.73
C VAL A 67 -18.58 -15.08 -6.47
N GLU A 68 -18.88 -16.36 -6.68
CA GLU A 68 -18.00 -17.28 -7.41
C GLU A 68 -17.76 -16.84 -8.84
N GLU A 69 -18.78 -16.30 -9.50
CA GLU A 69 -18.65 -15.70 -10.84
C GLU A 69 -17.73 -14.48 -10.82
N ALA A 70 -17.88 -13.58 -9.82
CA ALA A 70 -17.00 -12.43 -9.65
C ALA A 70 -15.54 -12.87 -9.40
N LEU A 71 -15.32 -13.90 -8.60
CA LEU A 71 -13.99 -14.50 -8.40
C LEU A 71 -13.38 -15.01 -9.70
N ARG A 72 -14.17 -15.71 -10.51
CA ARG A 72 -13.74 -16.25 -11.82
C ARG A 72 -13.38 -15.16 -12.82
N LEU A 73 -14.05 -14.01 -12.75
CA LEU A 73 -13.81 -12.84 -13.59
C LEU A 73 -12.61 -12.00 -13.13
N SER A 74 -12.19 -12.12 -11.88
CA SER A 74 -11.11 -11.31 -11.31
C SER A 74 -9.76 -11.62 -11.96
N PRO A 75 -9.04 -10.61 -12.49
CA PRO A 75 -7.72 -10.82 -13.08
C PRO A 75 -6.69 -11.26 -12.02
N SER A 76 -5.86 -12.23 -12.38
CA SER A 76 -4.76 -12.72 -11.52
C SER A 76 -3.49 -11.86 -11.57
N SER A 77 -3.44 -10.90 -12.49
CA SER A 77 -2.35 -9.94 -12.66
C SER A 77 -2.93 -8.57 -12.97
N VAL A 78 -2.42 -7.55 -12.33
CA VAL A 78 -2.79 -6.14 -12.54
C VAL A 78 -1.53 -5.34 -12.80
N LEU A 79 -1.46 -4.72 -14.00
CA LEU A 79 -0.44 -3.73 -14.32
C LEU A 79 -0.87 -2.37 -13.77
N LEU A 80 0.00 -1.74 -13.02
CA LEU A 80 -0.11 -0.36 -12.55
C LEU A 80 1.08 0.42 -13.11
N ALA A 81 0.83 1.30 -14.05
CA ALA A 81 1.88 1.99 -14.78
C ALA A 81 2.45 3.17 -13.97
N ALA A 82 3.73 3.39 -14.15
CA ALA A 82 4.47 4.53 -13.65
C ALA A 82 4.84 5.48 -14.80
N ARG A 83 5.18 6.73 -14.53
CA ARG A 83 5.70 7.67 -15.53
C ARG A 83 7.02 7.17 -16.13
N ASP A 84 7.88 6.58 -15.29
CA ASP A 84 9.03 5.79 -15.76
C ASP A 84 8.61 4.31 -15.85
N SER A 85 8.55 3.78 -17.07
CA SER A 85 8.12 2.39 -17.31
C SER A 85 8.99 1.33 -16.63
N LYS A 86 10.22 1.65 -16.23
CA LYS A 86 11.06 0.76 -15.42
C LYS A 86 10.53 0.60 -13.98
N ARG A 87 9.63 1.48 -13.58
CA ARG A 87 8.99 1.53 -12.27
C ARG A 87 7.53 1.04 -12.31
N ASP A 88 7.14 0.36 -13.39
CA ASP A 88 5.81 -0.26 -13.47
C ASP A 88 5.66 -1.36 -12.42
N ILE A 89 4.48 -1.44 -11.84
CA ILE A 89 4.12 -2.47 -10.86
C ILE A 89 3.28 -3.54 -11.55
N HIS A 90 3.74 -4.76 -11.48
CA HIS A 90 3.00 -5.95 -11.89
C HIS A 90 2.55 -6.69 -10.63
N ALA A 91 1.36 -6.34 -10.14
CA ALA A 91 0.79 -6.99 -8.96
C ALA A 91 0.27 -8.37 -9.37
N GLU A 92 1.04 -9.41 -9.07
CA GLU A 92 0.75 -10.79 -9.44
C GLU A 92 1.57 -11.78 -8.61
N GLY A 93 1.08 -13.01 -8.50
CA GLY A 93 1.81 -14.10 -7.84
C GLY A 93 2.38 -13.66 -6.48
N ASP A 94 3.66 -13.88 -6.26
CA ASP A 94 4.36 -13.55 -5.01
C ASP A 94 5.23 -12.28 -5.11
N ARG A 95 5.06 -11.46 -6.14
CA ARG A 95 5.77 -10.18 -6.26
C ARG A 95 5.40 -9.23 -5.13
N VAL A 96 6.39 -8.54 -4.58
CA VAL A 96 6.25 -7.65 -3.43
C VAL A 96 6.72 -6.25 -3.80
N TYR A 97 5.88 -5.25 -3.52
CA TYR A 97 6.18 -3.84 -3.67
C TYR A 97 5.79 -3.10 -2.39
N PHE A 98 6.65 -2.22 -1.91
CA PHE A 98 6.41 -1.41 -0.72
C PHE A 98 6.07 0.03 -1.09
N GLY A 99 5.21 0.65 -0.32
CA GLY A 99 4.88 2.06 -0.46
C GLY A 99 4.55 2.72 0.86
N PRO A 100 4.33 4.03 0.82
CA PRO A 100 4.08 4.81 2.02
C PRO A 100 2.70 4.56 2.59
N GLY A 101 2.52 5.08 3.80
CA GLY A 101 1.21 5.22 4.41
C GLY A 101 0.38 6.36 3.82
N THR A 102 -0.82 6.54 4.34
CA THR A 102 -1.78 7.47 3.76
C THR A 102 -2.46 8.32 4.81
N LEU A 103 -2.79 9.55 4.41
CA LEU A 103 -3.67 10.50 5.09
C LEU A 103 -3.29 10.90 6.53
N PRO A 104 -2.00 11.00 6.92
CA PRO A 104 -1.68 11.69 8.15
C PRO A 104 -2.14 13.15 8.06
N ILE A 105 -2.58 13.67 9.20
CA ILE A 105 -3.01 15.09 9.32
C ILE A 105 -1.90 15.98 9.86
N LYS A 106 -0.86 15.38 10.43
CA LYS A 106 0.28 16.06 11.03
C LYS A 106 1.57 15.69 10.30
N VAL A 107 2.51 16.61 10.32
CA VAL A 107 3.87 16.40 9.87
C VAL A 107 4.85 16.80 10.97
N ARG A 108 5.91 16.00 11.14
CA ARG A 108 7.09 16.43 11.87
C ARG A 108 7.94 17.30 10.95
N ASP A 109 7.97 18.57 11.24
CA ASP A 109 8.70 19.57 10.45
C ASP A 109 10.19 19.22 10.39
N LEU A 110 10.74 19.19 9.17
CA LEU A 110 12.12 18.75 8.92
C LEU A 110 13.15 19.69 9.56
N GLU A 111 12.85 21.00 9.66
CA GLU A 111 13.79 22.01 10.16
C GLU A 111 13.71 22.18 11.67
N THR A 112 12.50 22.26 12.21
CA THR A 112 12.28 22.54 13.61
C THR A 112 12.09 21.30 14.48
N GLY A 113 11.73 20.16 13.87
CA GLY A 113 11.35 18.93 14.57
C GLY A 113 9.99 19.01 15.29
N GLN A 114 9.28 20.13 15.19
CA GLN A 114 7.96 20.32 15.81
C GLN A 114 6.86 19.64 14.98
N ILE A 115 5.76 19.30 15.64
CA ILE A 115 4.58 18.74 14.98
C ILE A 115 3.65 19.89 14.58
N ARG A 116 3.25 19.90 13.31
CA ARG A 116 2.30 20.87 12.74
C ARG A 116 1.34 20.18 11.76
N LEU A 117 0.30 20.89 11.34
CA LEU A 117 -0.55 20.41 10.24
C LEU A 117 0.25 20.38 8.94
N GLY A 118 -0.11 19.44 8.08
CA GLY A 118 0.51 19.30 6.78
C GLY A 118 -0.02 20.31 5.77
N THR A 119 0.84 20.75 4.86
CA THR A 119 0.54 21.72 3.81
C THR A 119 0.67 21.10 2.41
N TYR A 120 0.20 21.79 1.39
CA TYR A 120 0.40 21.37 -0.01
C TYR A 120 1.89 21.22 -0.36
N LYS A 121 2.72 22.12 0.19
CA LYS A 121 4.18 22.00 0.03
C LYS A 121 4.75 20.71 0.60
N ASP A 122 4.24 20.22 1.72
CA ASP A 122 4.65 18.93 2.26
C ASP A 122 4.26 17.78 1.32
N CYS A 123 3.09 17.85 0.66
CA CYS A 123 2.70 16.86 -0.34
C CYS A 123 3.70 16.78 -1.50
N GLU A 124 4.17 17.94 -1.99
CA GLU A 124 5.18 18.02 -3.05
C GLU A 124 6.54 17.47 -2.57
N ASP A 125 6.96 17.86 -1.37
CA ASP A 125 8.25 17.43 -0.83
C ASP A 125 8.26 15.93 -0.51
N PHE A 126 7.19 15.36 0.05
CA PHE A 126 7.07 13.92 0.25
C PHE A 126 7.06 13.16 -1.09
N ALA A 127 6.37 13.66 -2.11
CA ALA A 127 6.37 13.01 -3.42
C ALA A 127 7.78 12.95 -4.00
N ARG A 128 8.55 14.04 -3.89
CA ARG A 128 9.94 14.12 -4.34
C ARG A 128 10.89 13.27 -3.49
N LEU A 129 10.70 13.26 -2.16
CA LEU A 129 11.47 12.38 -1.27
C LEU A 129 11.23 10.91 -1.63
N ILE A 130 9.98 10.49 -1.75
CA ILE A 130 9.58 9.12 -2.10
C ILE A 130 10.14 8.72 -3.48
N ASP A 131 10.17 9.62 -4.45
CA ASP A 131 10.73 9.33 -5.77
C ASP A 131 12.21 8.93 -5.71
N ALA A 132 12.97 9.52 -4.78
CA ALA A 132 14.39 9.22 -4.57
C ALA A 132 14.66 7.94 -3.76
N LEU A 133 13.71 7.44 -2.99
CA LEU A 133 13.89 6.29 -2.10
C LEU A 133 13.77 4.96 -2.86
N GLU A 134 14.80 4.15 -2.85
CA GLU A 134 14.94 2.97 -3.71
C GLU A 134 13.93 1.86 -3.39
N PHE A 135 13.64 1.62 -2.10
CA PHE A 135 12.77 0.54 -1.64
C PHE A 135 11.33 0.97 -1.37
N VAL A 136 10.97 2.20 -1.71
CA VAL A 136 9.60 2.70 -1.72
C VAL A 136 9.14 2.77 -3.18
N HIS A 137 8.35 1.79 -3.64
CA HIS A 137 8.10 1.54 -5.07
C HIS A 137 6.99 2.38 -5.68
N PHE A 138 6.06 2.88 -4.87
CA PHE A 138 4.93 3.67 -5.34
C PHE A 138 4.68 4.86 -4.43
N PHE A 139 3.93 5.83 -4.94
CA PHE A 139 3.38 6.93 -4.16
C PHE A 139 1.93 6.62 -3.78
N LYS A 140 1.55 6.95 -2.57
CA LYS A 140 0.15 6.93 -2.14
C LYS A 140 -0.24 8.30 -1.59
N GLY A 141 -1.49 8.73 -1.82
CA GLY A 141 -1.99 10.03 -1.36
C GLY A 141 -1.64 10.28 0.09
N MET A 142 -0.64 11.15 0.31
CA MET A 142 0.10 11.19 1.56
C MET A 142 -0.64 11.88 2.68
N MET A 143 -1.15 13.08 2.43
CA MET A 143 -1.56 13.95 3.50
C MET A 143 -2.65 14.87 2.99
N MET A 144 -3.72 15.03 3.75
CA MET A 144 -4.70 16.06 3.44
C MET A 144 -4.09 17.44 3.78
N PRO A 145 -3.72 18.23 2.77
CA PRO A 145 -3.09 19.54 3.04
C PRO A 145 -4.11 20.54 3.60
N CYS A 146 -3.76 21.19 4.72
CA CYS A 146 -4.69 22.07 5.42
C CYS A 146 -4.89 23.43 4.75
N ASP A 147 -4.07 23.77 3.77
CA ASP A 147 -4.02 25.07 3.07
C ASP A 147 -4.67 25.06 1.69
N VAL A 148 -5.46 24.02 1.38
CA VAL A 148 -6.23 23.90 0.14
C VAL A 148 -7.72 23.64 0.43
N ASN A 149 -8.56 23.67 -0.60
CA ASN A 149 -9.96 23.31 -0.46
C ASN A 149 -10.11 21.84 -0.05
N GLN A 150 -10.63 21.60 1.16
CA GLN A 150 -10.75 20.26 1.76
C GLN A 150 -11.75 19.36 1.02
N ASN A 151 -12.71 19.93 0.29
CA ASN A 151 -13.70 19.16 -0.46
C ASN A 151 -13.13 18.46 -1.70
N ILE A 152 -11.94 18.87 -2.15
CA ILE A 152 -11.23 18.33 -3.32
C ILE A 152 -9.75 18.11 -3.01
N GLY A 153 -9.40 17.91 -1.73
CA GLY A 153 -8.03 17.77 -1.28
C GLY A 153 -7.28 16.62 -1.97
N GLU A 154 -7.98 15.53 -2.32
CA GLU A 154 -7.42 14.41 -3.08
C GLU A 154 -6.91 14.81 -4.47
N LEU A 155 -7.53 15.80 -5.13
CA LEU A 155 -7.06 16.27 -6.44
C LEU A 155 -5.76 17.08 -6.31
N TYR A 156 -5.63 17.88 -5.25
CA TYR A 156 -4.39 18.59 -4.96
C TYR A 156 -3.25 17.63 -4.62
N MET A 157 -3.52 16.58 -3.83
CA MET A 157 -2.55 15.52 -3.56
C MET A 157 -2.11 14.81 -4.84
N ALA A 158 -3.06 14.49 -5.73
CA ALA A 158 -2.76 13.87 -7.02
C ALA A 158 -1.91 14.78 -7.91
N ARG A 159 -2.21 16.10 -7.97
CA ARG A 159 -1.40 17.07 -8.69
C ARG A 159 0.03 17.14 -8.15
N ALA A 160 0.19 17.19 -6.81
CA ALA A 160 1.50 17.17 -6.18
C ALA A 160 2.28 15.90 -6.56
N ALA A 161 1.62 14.74 -6.52
CA ALA A 161 2.22 13.47 -6.90
C ALA A 161 2.65 13.44 -8.37
N PHE A 162 1.75 13.72 -9.30
CA PHE A 162 2.05 13.66 -10.74
C PHE A 162 3.19 14.60 -11.15
N ASN A 163 3.37 15.74 -10.46
CA ASN A 163 4.45 16.68 -10.75
C ASN A 163 5.77 16.31 -10.07
N ASN A 164 5.77 15.55 -8.98
CA ASN A 164 6.95 15.36 -8.13
C ASN A 164 7.38 13.90 -7.95
N THR A 165 6.75 12.94 -8.65
CA THR A 165 7.26 11.55 -8.71
C THR A 165 7.06 10.94 -10.09
N THR A 166 7.97 10.04 -10.47
CA THR A 166 7.86 9.20 -11.67
C THR A 166 7.35 7.80 -11.36
N LYS A 167 7.13 7.50 -10.07
CA LYS A 167 6.60 6.22 -9.60
C LYS A 167 5.10 6.09 -9.84
N GLN A 168 4.58 4.89 -9.69
CA GLN A 168 3.16 4.59 -9.75
C GLN A 168 2.42 5.34 -8.63
N ILE A 169 1.18 5.77 -8.89
CA ILE A 169 0.37 6.58 -7.98
C ILE A 169 -0.90 5.86 -7.58
N SER A 170 -1.13 5.79 -6.27
CA SER A 170 -2.37 5.34 -5.65
C SER A 170 -3.02 6.49 -4.87
N MET A 171 -4.32 6.69 -5.03
CA MET A 171 -5.06 7.75 -4.35
C MET A 171 -6.31 7.21 -3.67
N ASN A 172 -6.64 7.75 -2.51
CA ASN A 172 -7.98 7.57 -1.93
C ASN A 172 -8.94 8.58 -2.56
N SER A 173 -10.20 8.20 -2.72
CA SER A 173 -11.25 9.13 -3.10
C SER A 173 -12.27 9.28 -1.99
N PHE A 174 -12.75 10.50 -1.79
CA PHE A 174 -13.72 10.86 -0.75
C PHE A 174 -15.11 11.17 -1.30
N SER A 175 -15.29 11.07 -2.63
CA SER A 175 -16.56 11.27 -3.30
C SER A 175 -16.60 10.54 -4.64
N THR A 176 -17.79 10.25 -5.15
CA THR A 176 -17.96 9.69 -6.52
C THR A 176 -17.31 10.58 -7.57
N GLN A 177 -17.49 11.91 -7.46
CA GLN A 177 -16.92 12.84 -8.42
C GLN A 177 -15.40 12.95 -8.29
N GLY A 178 -14.85 12.91 -7.06
CA GLY A 178 -13.42 12.85 -6.81
C GLY A 178 -12.78 11.62 -7.47
N ALA A 179 -13.42 10.45 -7.37
CA ALA A 179 -12.96 9.24 -8.05
C ALA A 179 -12.91 9.41 -9.58
N ILE A 180 -13.95 10.00 -10.17
CA ILE A 180 -14.01 10.32 -11.61
C ILE A 180 -12.88 11.27 -12.00
N ASP A 181 -12.66 12.33 -11.24
CA ASP A 181 -11.67 13.36 -11.57
C ASP A 181 -10.25 12.86 -11.37
N LEU A 182 -9.97 12.03 -10.34
CA LEU A 182 -8.70 11.31 -10.20
C LEU A 182 -8.42 10.42 -11.42
N CYS A 183 -9.42 9.67 -11.89
CA CYS A 183 -9.27 8.85 -13.09
C CYS A 183 -8.97 9.70 -14.33
N LYS A 184 -9.65 10.84 -14.52
CA LYS A 184 -9.38 11.78 -15.62
C LYS A 184 -7.97 12.34 -15.56
N MET A 185 -7.47 12.69 -14.36
CA MET A 185 -6.06 13.12 -14.20
C MET A 185 -5.09 12.02 -14.63
N GLY A 186 -5.37 10.76 -14.25
CA GLY A 186 -4.60 9.60 -14.71
C GLY A 186 -4.65 9.43 -16.24
N MET A 187 -5.82 9.64 -16.87
CA MET A 187 -5.96 9.60 -18.32
C MET A 187 -5.17 10.72 -19.01
N ALA A 188 -5.17 11.94 -18.46
CA ALA A 188 -4.39 13.05 -18.98
C ALA A 188 -2.89 12.73 -18.98
N VAL A 189 -2.39 12.17 -17.87
CA VAL A 189 -0.96 11.77 -17.75
C VAL A 189 -0.62 10.60 -18.68
N ALA A 190 -1.54 9.69 -18.93
CA ALA A 190 -1.35 8.57 -19.86
C ALA A 190 -1.36 9.01 -21.35
N GLY A 191 -1.85 10.20 -21.66
CA GLY A 191 -2.05 10.67 -23.04
C GLY A 191 -3.40 10.29 -23.65
N GLY A 192 -4.44 10.15 -22.80
CA GLY A 192 -5.83 9.91 -23.16
C GLY A 192 -6.36 8.53 -22.75
N GLU A 193 -7.65 8.33 -22.91
CA GLU A 193 -8.38 7.14 -22.45
C GLU A 193 -7.82 5.84 -23.00
N LYS A 194 -7.54 5.76 -24.32
CA LYS A 194 -7.00 4.52 -24.93
C LYS A 194 -5.63 4.15 -24.39
N ALA A 195 -4.76 5.13 -24.18
CA ALA A 195 -3.43 4.92 -23.59
C ALA A 195 -3.55 4.49 -22.13
N PHE A 196 -4.47 5.09 -21.37
CA PHE A 196 -4.76 4.73 -19.99
C PHE A 196 -5.25 3.29 -19.83
N GLN A 197 -6.12 2.80 -20.74
CA GLN A 197 -6.58 1.39 -20.71
C GLN A 197 -5.41 0.40 -20.85
N LEU A 198 -4.35 0.76 -21.56
CA LEU A 198 -3.17 -0.09 -21.71
C LEU A 198 -2.16 0.09 -20.57
N ARG A 199 -2.05 1.30 -20.05
CA ARG A 199 -1.09 1.70 -19.03
C ARG A 199 -1.75 2.64 -18.01
N PRO A 200 -2.50 2.12 -17.04
CA PRO A 200 -3.19 2.95 -16.05
C PRO A 200 -2.18 3.63 -15.11
N MET A 201 -2.11 4.97 -15.16
CA MET A 201 -1.16 5.80 -14.40
C MET A 201 -1.60 6.07 -12.96
N ILE A 202 -2.79 5.64 -12.59
CA ILE A 202 -3.36 5.78 -11.24
C ILE A 202 -4.19 4.56 -10.89
N ILE A 203 -4.21 4.22 -9.61
CA ILE A 203 -5.18 3.31 -9.00
C ILE A 203 -5.92 4.04 -7.90
N VAL A 204 -7.24 3.87 -7.83
CA VAL A 204 -8.08 4.56 -6.84
C VAL A 204 -8.53 3.58 -5.76
N ASN A 205 -8.39 3.99 -4.52
CA ASN A 205 -8.73 3.20 -3.34
C ASN A 205 -10.13 3.58 -2.84
N LEU A 206 -11.00 2.59 -2.74
CA LEU A 206 -12.37 2.69 -2.21
C LEU A 206 -12.56 1.57 -1.19
N LEU A 207 -12.92 1.94 0.04
CA LEU A 207 -13.03 1.01 1.14
C LEU A 207 -14.48 0.91 1.64
N GLY A 208 -14.87 -0.31 2.01
CA GLY A 208 -16.07 -0.56 2.80
C GLY A 208 -15.87 -0.10 4.25
N VAL A 209 -16.96 0.13 4.93
CA VAL A 209 -17.00 0.48 6.35
C VAL A 209 -17.41 -0.77 7.14
N SER A 210 -16.54 -1.22 8.05
CA SER A 210 -16.83 -2.40 8.86
C SER A 210 -17.75 -2.07 10.05
N PRO A 211 -18.69 -2.96 10.43
CA PRO A 211 -18.96 -4.24 9.79
C PRO A 211 -19.99 -4.17 8.65
N LEU A 212 -19.67 -4.82 7.54
CA LEU A 212 -20.59 -5.15 6.44
C LEU A 212 -21.33 -3.95 5.82
N GLN A 213 -20.64 -2.83 5.60
CA GLN A 213 -21.22 -1.63 5.02
C GLN A 213 -20.41 -1.10 3.83
N TRP A 214 -21.13 -0.60 2.83
CA TRP A 214 -20.59 0.20 1.74
C TRP A 214 -21.40 1.47 1.61
N ASP A 215 -20.77 2.61 1.78
CA ASP A 215 -21.43 3.91 1.72
C ASP A 215 -21.71 4.37 0.28
N ASN A 216 -22.51 5.40 0.16
CA ASN A 216 -22.93 5.95 -1.14
C ASN A 216 -21.73 6.41 -1.99
N LYS A 217 -20.72 6.99 -1.38
CA LYS A 217 -19.56 7.55 -2.08
C LYS A 217 -18.68 6.45 -2.66
N ALA A 218 -18.39 5.41 -1.85
CA ALA A 218 -17.60 4.27 -2.29
C ALA A 218 -18.31 3.48 -3.39
N LEU A 219 -19.61 3.17 -3.21
CA LEU A 219 -20.40 2.46 -4.23
C LEU A 219 -20.52 3.24 -5.54
N GLY A 220 -20.80 4.54 -5.47
CA GLY A 220 -20.81 5.41 -6.65
C GLY A 220 -19.45 5.48 -7.34
N GLY A 221 -18.38 5.54 -6.56
CA GLY A 221 -17.00 5.48 -7.04
C GLY A 221 -16.69 4.16 -7.76
N ILE A 222 -17.05 3.00 -7.17
CA ILE A 222 -16.89 1.67 -7.79
C ILE A 222 -17.58 1.63 -9.15
N ILE A 223 -18.85 2.05 -9.20
CA ILE A 223 -19.64 2.03 -10.44
C ILE A 223 -19.02 2.93 -11.50
N ALA A 224 -18.65 4.16 -11.15
CA ALA A 224 -18.06 5.12 -12.06
C ALA A 224 -16.71 4.65 -12.61
N LEU A 225 -15.80 4.25 -11.72
CA LEU A 225 -14.45 3.79 -12.11
C LEU A 225 -14.50 2.50 -12.93
N ALA A 226 -15.39 1.56 -12.59
CA ALA A 226 -15.58 0.36 -13.39
C ALA A 226 -16.01 0.71 -14.83
N ARG A 227 -16.96 1.61 -15.02
CA ARG A 227 -17.38 2.10 -16.35
C ARG A 227 -16.23 2.75 -17.13
N MET A 228 -15.40 3.51 -16.44
CA MET A 228 -14.24 4.17 -17.02
C MET A 228 -13.05 3.21 -17.26
N GLY A 229 -13.09 1.99 -16.71
CA GLY A 229 -11.99 1.02 -16.82
C GLY A 229 -10.77 1.38 -15.98
N CYS A 230 -10.96 2.16 -14.93
CA CYS A 230 -9.89 2.51 -14.00
C CYS A 230 -9.65 1.38 -13.00
N PRO A 231 -8.40 0.93 -12.77
CA PRO A 231 -8.11 -0.04 -11.74
C PRO A 231 -8.43 0.49 -10.35
N MET A 232 -8.88 -0.40 -9.48
CA MET A 232 -9.33 -0.06 -8.13
C MET A 232 -8.66 -0.92 -7.06
N ILE A 233 -8.53 -0.35 -5.87
CA ILE A 233 -8.32 -1.10 -4.64
C ILE A 233 -9.65 -1.17 -3.92
N LEU A 234 -10.15 -2.38 -3.70
CA LEU A 234 -11.38 -2.63 -2.95
C LEU A 234 -11.06 -3.51 -1.74
N GLY A 235 -11.45 -3.05 -0.57
CA GLY A 235 -11.19 -3.77 0.67
C GLY A 235 -11.91 -3.15 1.86
N SER A 236 -11.52 -3.56 3.05
CA SER A 236 -12.11 -3.07 4.30
C SER A 236 -11.10 -3.05 5.44
N ASP A 237 -11.52 -2.48 6.56
CA ASP A 237 -10.69 -2.19 7.72
C ASP A 237 -11.39 -2.59 9.05
N PRO A 238 -11.81 -3.86 9.23
CA PRO A 238 -12.35 -4.29 10.51
C PRO A 238 -11.27 -4.32 11.60
N GLN A 239 -11.60 -3.73 12.75
CA GLN A 239 -10.73 -3.66 13.90
C GLN A 239 -11.20 -4.66 14.96
N GLY A 240 -10.36 -5.66 15.24
CA GLY A 240 -10.69 -6.73 16.19
C GLY A 240 -11.02 -6.17 17.58
N GLY A 241 -12.21 -6.54 18.08
CA GLY A 241 -12.74 -6.08 19.36
C GLY A 241 -13.65 -4.85 19.27
N THR A 242 -13.72 -4.15 18.14
CA THR A 242 -14.63 -3.00 17.94
C THR A 242 -15.48 -3.16 16.68
N THR A 243 -14.96 -2.93 15.50
CA THR A 243 -15.70 -3.06 14.23
C THR A 243 -15.56 -4.44 13.60
N GLY A 244 -14.76 -5.32 14.20
CA GLY A 244 -14.61 -6.71 13.84
C GLY A 244 -14.60 -7.64 15.06
N PRO A 245 -14.77 -8.97 14.84
CA PRO A 245 -14.66 -9.95 15.91
C PRO A 245 -13.28 -9.94 16.56
N SER A 246 -13.18 -10.24 17.87
CA SER A 246 -11.86 -10.36 18.54
C SER A 246 -11.01 -11.53 18.04
N PRO A 247 -11.56 -12.72 17.72
CA PRO A 247 -10.76 -13.79 17.11
C PRO A 247 -10.25 -13.40 15.72
N LEU A 248 -8.95 -13.58 15.47
CA LEU A 248 -8.30 -13.16 14.21
C LEU A 248 -8.88 -13.85 12.97
N ALA A 249 -9.24 -15.13 13.08
CA ALA A 249 -9.92 -15.85 11.99
C ALA A 249 -11.25 -15.19 11.61
N GLY A 250 -12.00 -14.70 12.59
CA GLY A 250 -13.26 -13.96 12.36
C GLY A 250 -13.03 -12.63 11.65
N ILE A 251 -11.92 -11.92 11.95
CA ILE A 251 -11.53 -10.70 11.22
C ILE A 251 -11.27 -11.06 9.75
N VAL A 252 -10.52 -12.12 9.48
CA VAL A 252 -10.23 -12.56 8.10
C VAL A 252 -11.52 -12.90 7.35
N VAL A 253 -12.45 -13.66 7.98
CA VAL A 253 -13.77 -13.97 7.39
C VAL A 253 -14.53 -12.69 7.03
N LEU A 254 -14.60 -11.73 7.96
CA LEU A 254 -15.31 -10.47 7.76
C LEU A 254 -14.69 -9.64 6.63
N THR A 255 -13.37 -9.46 6.66
CA THR A 255 -12.63 -8.72 5.61
C THR A 255 -12.85 -9.33 4.23
N ILE A 256 -12.78 -10.66 4.12
CA ILE A 256 -13.02 -11.37 2.85
C ILE A 256 -14.46 -11.16 2.37
N ALA A 257 -15.45 -11.28 3.25
CA ALA A 257 -16.85 -11.05 2.89
C ALA A 257 -17.10 -9.62 2.39
N GLU A 258 -16.61 -8.62 3.12
CA GLU A 258 -16.74 -7.21 2.74
C GLU A 258 -16.05 -6.90 1.40
N THR A 259 -14.82 -7.41 1.21
CA THR A 259 -14.08 -7.25 -0.05
C THR A 259 -14.81 -7.92 -1.21
N MET A 260 -15.30 -9.15 -1.03
CA MET A 260 -16.10 -9.86 -2.04
C MET A 260 -17.34 -9.10 -2.47
N ALA A 261 -18.03 -8.44 -1.53
CA ALA A 261 -19.22 -7.65 -1.85
C ALA A 261 -18.90 -6.50 -2.81
N GLY A 262 -17.85 -5.71 -2.53
CA GLY A 262 -17.41 -4.63 -3.40
C GLY A 262 -16.88 -5.12 -4.76
N VAL A 263 -16.09 -6.19 -4.76
CA VAL A 263 -15.58 -6.84 -5.98
C VAL A 263 -16.71 -7.38 -6.84
N THR A 264 -17.72 -7.99 -6.23
CA THR A 264 -18.90 -8.47 -6.97
C THR A 264 -19.60 -7.31 -7.67
N LEU A 265 -19.86 -6.20 -6.99
CA LEU A 265 -20.45 -5.00 -7.62
C LEU A 265 -19.62 -4.52 -8.81
N ALA A 266 -18.31 -4.42 -8.65
CA ALA A 266 -17.43 -3.96 -9.72
C ALA A 266 -17.52 -4.85 -10.97
N HIS A 267 -17.56 -6.18 -10.80
CA HIS A 267 -17.71 -7.13 -11.91
C HIS A 267 -19.13 -7.17 -12.49
N LEU A 268 -20.17 -6.84 -11.73
CA LEU A 268 -21.51 -6.63 -12.28
C LEU A 268 -21.58 -5.42 -13.22
N VAL A 269 -20.78 -4.38 -12.97
CA VAL A 269 -20.67 -3.22 -13.83
C VAL A 269 -19.77 -3.49 -15.03
N LYS A 270 -18.59 -4.04 -14.81
CA LYS A 270 -17.61 -4.34 -15.87
C LYS A 270 -16.85 -5.65 -15.56
N PRO A 271 -17.23 -6.75 -16.20
CA PRO A 271 -16.50 -8.00 -16.06
C PRO A 271 -15.01 -7.86 -16.38
N GLY A 272 -14.15 -8.43 -15.52
CA GLY A 272 -12.71 -8.43 -15.73
C GLY A 272 -11.99 -7.11 -15.39
N ILE A 273 -12.65 -6.16 -14.73
CA ILE A 273 -12.02 -4.91 -14.29
C ILE A 273 -10.84 -5.20 -13.33
N PRO A 274 -9.65 -4.57 -13.52
CA PRO A 274 -8.52 -4.78 -12.64
C PRO A 274 -8.77 -4.27 -11.21
N ILE A 275 -8.60 -5.16 -10.22
CA ILE A 275 -8.80 -4.85 -8.80
C ILE A 275 -7.67 -5.46 -7.98
N LEU A 276 -7.10 -4.68 -7.06
CA LEU A 276 -6.33 -5.21 -5.93
C LEU A 276 -7.27 -5.42 -4.75
N TRP A 277 -7.21 -6.61 -4.17
CA TRP A 277 -7.99 -6.96 -2.98
C TRP A 277 -7.35 -6.39 -1.74
N GLY A 278 -8.07 -5.52 -1.01
CA GLY A 278 -7.55 -4.71 0.07
C GLY A 278 -7.82 -5.27 1.46
N ASN A 279 -6.79 -5.22 2.30
CA ASN A 279 -6.90 -5.50 3.73
C ASN A 279 -6.09 -4.48 4.55
N ILE A 280 -6.78 -3.78 5.47
CA ILE A 280 -6.17 -2.81 6.40
C ILE A 280 -6.42 -3.23 7.85
N SER A 281 -7.01 -4.42 8.04
CA SER A 281 -7.46 -4.91 9.35
C SER A 281 -6.32 -5.01 10.37
N SER A 282 -6.63 -4.66 11.60
CA SER A 282 -5.80 -4.80 12.78
C SER A 282 -6.67 -5.16 14.00
N ILE A 283 -6.20 -4.84 15.19
CA ILE A 283 -6.94 -4.95 16.43
C ILE A 283 -7.09 -3.58 17.10
N SER A 284 -8.07 -3.42 17.98
CA SER A 284 -8.16 -2.29 18.90
C SER A 284 -7.47 -2.65 20.22
N ASP A 285 -6.68 -1.74 20.78
CA ASP A 285 -6.26 -1.86 22.18
C ASP A 285 -7.48 -1.61 23.09
N MET A 286 -7.99 -2.66 23.69
CA MET A 286 -9.21 -2.60 24.52
C MET A 286 -9.03 -1.77 25.80
N ARG A 287 -7.81 -1.38 26.17
CA ARG A 287 -7.53 -0.50 27.31
C ARG A 287 -7.77 0.98 26.96
N SER A 288 -7.48 1.36 25.73
CA SER A 288 -7.58 2.75 25.25
C SER A 288 -8.72 2.97 24.24
N GLY A 289 -9.23 1.89 23.63
CA GLY A 289 -10.20 1.96 22.53
C GLY A 289 -9.61 2.43 21.20
N ILE A 290 -8.28 2.55 21.11
CA ILE A 290 -7.59 3.09 19.93
C ILE A 290 -7.11 1.92 19.06
N LEU A 291 -7.06 2.14 17.75
CA LEU A 291 -6.43 1.24 16.80
C LEU A 291 -4.98 0.94 17.22
N ALA A 292 -4.64 -0.33 17.40
CA ALA A 292 -3.27 -0.77 17.65
C ALA A 292 -2.56 -1.01 16.30
N SER A 293 -2.05 0.05 15.71
CA SER A 293 -1.45 -0.01 14.39
C SER A 293 -0.09 -0.73 14.39
N GLY A 294 0.64 -0.65 15.51
CA GLY A 294 1.91 -1.36 15.73
C GLY A 294 1.75 -2.83 16.16
N ALA A 295 0.52 -3.35 16.27
CA ALA A 295 0.27 -4.70 16.77
C ALA A 295 0.85 -5.81 15.87
N ALA A 296 1.36 -6.88 16.51
CA ALA A 296 1.86 -8.06 15.79
C ALA A 296 0.74 -8.79 15.03
N GLU A 297 -0.50 -8.72 15.56
CA GLU A 297 -1.71 -9.30 14.98
C GLU A 297 -2.00 -8.76 13.58
N LEU A 298 -1.67 -7.49 13.29
CA LEU A 298 -1.77 -6.92 11.95
C LEU A 298 -0.98 -7.76 10.93
N GLY A 299 0.23 -8.14 11.27
CA GLY A 299 1.06 -9.03 10.43
C GLY A 299 0.42 -10.40 10.22
N LEU A 300 -0.14 -11.02 11.28
CA LEU A 300 -0.82 -12.31 11.19
C LEU A 300 -2.06 -12.26 10.29
N ILE A 301 -2.92 -11.25 10.49
CA ILE A 301 -4.15 -11.05 9.70
C ILE A 301 -3.79 -10.84 8.22
N ASN A 302 -2.79 -10.01 7.92
CA ASN A 302 -2.38 -9.73 6.54
C ASN A 302 -1.79 -10.98 5.85
N VAL A 303 -1.00 -11.80 6.54
CA VAL A 303 -0.51 -13.08 5.97
C VAL A 303 -1.68 -14.03 5.68
N ALA A 304 -2.62 -14.18 6.61
CA ALA A 304 -3.81 -15.00 6.40
C ALA A 304 -4.65 -14.50 5.22
N PHE A 305 -4.87 -13.19 5.13
CA PHE A 305 -5.55 -12.56 4.00
C PHE A 305 -4.82 -12.80 2.67
N ASN A 306 -3.48 -12.69 2.64
CA ASN A 306 -2.69 -12.97 1.46
C ASN A 306 -2.80 -14.43 1.03
N GLN A 307 -2.87 -15.38 1.97
CA GLN A 307 -3.12 -16.80 1.64
C GLN A 307 -4.52 -17.00 1.02
N MET A 308 -5.55 -16.31 1.53
CA MET A 308 -6.89 -16.30 0.92
C MET A 308 -6.87 -15.74 -0.50
N ALA A 309 -6.18 -14.62 -0.70
CA ALA A 309 -6.05 -14.01 -2.04
C ALA A 309 -5.31 -14.92 -3.03
N LYS A 310 -4.27 -15.64 -2.59
CA LYS A 310 -3.59 -16.66 -3.42
C LYS A 310 -4.53 -17.81 -3.78
N PHE A 311 -5.39 -18.23 -2.84
CA PHE A 311 -6.42 -19.23 -3.12
C PHE A 311 -7.40 -18.75 -4.20
N TYR A 312 -7.81 -17.49 -4.18
CA TYR A 312 -8.63 -16.85 -5.22
C TYR A 312 -7.85 -16.45 -6.48
N ARG A 313 -6.51 -16.55 -6.46
CA ARG A 313 -5.61 -16.13 -7.55
C ARG A 313 -5.75 -14.64 -7.90
N VAL A 314 -5.90 -13.79 -6.90
CA VAL A 314 -6.02 -12.34 -7.08
C VAL A 314 -4.86 -11.60 -6.41
N PRO A 315 -4.43 -10.45 -6.96
CA PRO A 315 -3.41 -9.62 -6.34
C PRO A 315 -3.95 -8.83 -5.15
N THR A 316 -3.06 -8.58 -4.19
CA THR A 316 -3.41 -7.95 -2.91
C THR A 316 -2.87 -6.54 -2.75
N TYR A 317 -3.63 -5.75 -2.01
CA TYR A 317 -3.23 -4.54 -1.31
C TYR A 317 -3.22 -4.86 0.18
N SER A 318 -2.03 -4.88 0.77
CA SER A 318 -1.81 -5.33 2.16
C SER A 318 -1.22 -4.21 2.99
N THR A 319 -1.46 -4.24 4.30
CA THR A 319 -0.89 -3.29 5.25
C THR A 319 0.31 -3.90 5.99
N GLY A 320 1.41 -3.16 6.10
CA GLY A 320 2.56 -3.63 6.87
C GLY A 320 3.65 -2.58 7.01
N GLY A 321 4.05 -2.28 8.26
CA GLY A 321 5.06 -1.27 8.60
C GLY A 321 4.47 -0.05 9.29
N MET A 322 3.34 -0.19 9.95
CA MET A 322 2.74 0.83 10.82
C MET A 322 3.43 0.87 12.20
N SER A 323 3.19 1.94 12.94
CA SER A 323 3.67 2.08 14.32
C SER A 323 2.78 2.99 15.16
N ASP A 324 2.65 2.63 16.43
CA ASP A 324 1.99 3.44 17.45
C ASP A 324 2.94 4.46 18.10
N SER A 325 4.26 4.38 17.84
CA SER A 325 5.22 5.34 18.37
C SER A 325 4.99 6.75 17.81
N LYS A 326 5.24 7.76 18.64
CA LYS A 326 5.09 9.19 18.32
C LYS A 326 6.37 9.80 17.76
N MET A 327 7.44 9.00 17.67
CA MET A 327 8.75 9.42 17.17
C MET A 327 9.51 8.25 16.56
N SER A 328 10.57 8.55 15.82
CA SER A 328 11.46 7.55 15.23
C SER A 328 12.37 6.96 16.32
N ASP A 329 11.85 6.01 17.09
CA ASP A 329 12.53 5.38 18.23
C ASP A 329 12.59 3.84 18.10
N ALA A 330 13.01 3.18 19.16
CA ALA A 330 13.10 1.72 19.18
C ALA A 330 11.75 1.04 18.97
N GLN A 331 10.65 1.62 19.51
CA GLN A 331 9.30 1.09 19.29
C GLN A 331 8.94 1.15 17.81
N ALA A 332 9.11 2.29 17.17
CA ALA A 332 8.85 2.45 15.74
C ALA A 332 9.66 1.45 14.90
N GLY A 333 10.95 1.28 15.21
CA GLY A 333 11.82 0.35 14.49
C GLY A 333 11.36 -1.11 14.60
N VAL A 334 10.97 -1.56 15.80
CA VAL A 334 10.53 -2.95 16.04
C VAL A 334 9.18 -3.22 15.38
N GLU A 335 8.17 -2.37 15.61
CA GLU A 335 6.83 -2.54 15.07
C GLU A 335 6.85 -2.57 13.54
N LYS A 336 7.51 -1.59 12.92
CA LYS A 336 7.58 -1.46 11.47
C LYS A 336 8.34 -2.61 10.80
N ALA A 337 9.50 -2.97 11.34
CA ALA A 337 10.31 -4.04 10.77
C ALA A 337 9.61 -5.40 10.84
N LEU A 338 8.99 -5.74 11.98
CA LEU A 338 8.26 -7.00 12.16
C LEU A 338 7.09 -7.10 11.17
N GLN A 339 6.28 -6.06 11.05
CA GLN A 339 5.12 -6.06 10.15
C GLN A 339 5.55 -6.12 8.68
N ALA A 340 6.48 -5.24 8.25
CA ALA A 340 6.93 -5.21 6.86
C ALA A 340 7.54 -6.55 6.43
N LEU A 341 8.37 -7.16 7.29
CA LEU A 341 8.97 -8.47 7.03
C LEU A 341 7.91 -9.58 6.96
N THR A 342 7.01 -9.63 7.94
CA THR A 342 5.99 -10.67 8.04
C THR A 342 5.05 -10.64 6.84
N VAL A 343 4.53 -9.46 6.49
CA VAL A 343 3.59 -9.30 5.37
C VAL A 343 4.26 -9.57 4.02
N ALA A 344 5.51 -9.14 3.85
CA ALA A 344 6.29 -9.42 2.64
C ALA A 344 6.59 -10.91 2.47
N LEU A 345 7.02 -11.59 3.54
CA LEU A 345 7.20 -13.05 3.53
C LEU A 345 5.89 -13.79 3.25
N GLY A 346 4.75 -13.26 3.70
CA GLY A 346 3.41 -13.75 3.38
C GLY A 346 2.96 -13.50 1.94
N GLY A 347 3.73 -12.78 1.13
CA GLY A 347 3.47 -12.56 -0.30
C GLY A 347 2.42 -11.50 -0.61
N GLY A 348 2.28 -10.47 0.25
CA GLY A 348 1.52 -9.27 -0.08
C GLY A 348 2.10 -8.59 -1.32
N ASN A 349 1.26 -8.24 -2.30
CA ASN A 349 1.75 -7.70 -3.57
C ASN A 349 2.03 -6.19 -3.48
N TYR A 350 1.11 -5.42 -2.97
CA TYR A 350 1.15 -3.97 -2.88
C TYR A 350 1.03 -3.59 -1.40
N ILE A 351 2.18 -3.51 -0.71
CA ILE A 351 2.23 -3.31 0.74
C ILE A 351 2.33 -1.82 1.03
N HIS A 352 1.23 -1.23 1.47
CA HIS A 352 1.20 0.16 1.91
C HIS A 352 1.49 0.28 3.42
N ASP A 353 1.59 1.50 3.90
CA ASP A 353 1.97 1.89 5.26
C ASP A 353 3.39 1.44 5.67
N ALA A 354 4.19 0.95 4.71
CA ALA A 354 5.52 0.45 4.96
C ALA A 354 6.54 1.56 5.27
N ALA A 355 6.24 2.81 4.94
CA ALA A 355 7.17 3.93 5.15
C ALA A 355 6.48 5.22 5.62
N GLY A 356 7.18 5.97 6.48
CA GLY A 356 6.98 7.38 6.79
C GLY A 356 5.98 7.72 7.88
N LEU A 357 5.09 6.79 8.28
CA LEU A 357 4.04 7.07 9.28
C LEU A 357 4.46 6.69 10.70
N LEU A 358 3.96 7.48 11.63
CA LEU A 358 4.03 7.33 13.08
C LEU A 358 2.66 7.63 13.70
N GLU A 359 2.52 7.43 15.02
CA GLU A 359 1.32 7.80 15.79
C GLU A 359 0.03 7.23 15.18
N CYS A 360 0.00 5.91 14.92
CA CYS A 360 -1.20 5.28 14.33
C CYS A 360 -1.67 5.99 13.04
N CYS A 361 -0.75 6.24 12.11
CA CYS A 361 -0.98 6.96 10.85
C CYS A 361 -1.36 8.45 10.97
N LEU A 362 -1.34 9.04 12.15
CA LEU A 362 -1.70 10.45 12.33
C LEU A 362 -0.57 11.42 11.98
N GLN A 363 0.68 10.95 11.95
CA GLN A 363 1.87 11.78 11.74
C GLN A 363 2.75 11.22 10.63
N ALA A 364 3.17 12.07 9.68
CA ALA A 364 4.26 11.80 8.75
C ALA A 364 5.58 12.40 9.24
N SER A 365 6.72 11.75 8.95
CA SER A 365 8.04 12.24 9.27
C SER A 365 9.00 12.02 8.10
N TYR A 366 9.71 13.08 7.70
CA TYR A 366 10.73 13.02 6.65
C TYR A 366 11.85 12.05 7.03
N GLU A 367 12.31 12.11 8.28
CA GLU A 367 13.34 11.22 8.80
C GLU A 367 12.87 9.76 8.79
N GLN A 368 11.61 9.52 9.18
CA GLN A 368 11.08 8.16 9.22
C GLN A 368 11.02 7.54 7.81
N TYR A 369 10.73 8.32 6.76
CA TYR A 369 10.80 7.82 5.38
C TYR A 369 12.18 7.29 5.02
N VAL A 370 13.23 8.01 5.41
CA VAL A 370 14.61 7.63 5.12
C VAL A 370 15.02 6.39 5.92
N ILE A 371 14.62 6.34 7.21
CA ILE A 371 14.87 5.18 8.09
C ILE A 371 14.13 3.94 7.56
N ASP A 372 12.88 4.10 7.17
CA ASP A 372 12.07 2.99 6.65
C ASP A 372 12.62 2.46 5.32
N ASN A 373 13.10 3.33 4.44
CA ASN A 373 13.75 2.89 3.20
C ASN A 373 14.98 1.99 3.49
N GLU A 374 15.78 2.32 4.49
CA GLU A 374 16.89 1.46 4.95
C GLU A 374 16.39 0.12 5.50
N MET A 375 15.37 0.15 6.36
CA MET A 375 14.73 -1.03 6.92
C MET A 375 14.16 -1.93 5.81
N LEU A 376 13.45 -1.35 4.83
CA LEU A 376 12.89 -2.07 3.69
C LEU A 376 13.98 -2.69 2.81
N GLY A 377 15.15 -2.06 2.69
CA GLY A 377 16.32 -2.64 2.03
C GLY A 377 16.81 -3.92 2.74
N MET A 378 16.80 -3.95 4.07
CA MET A 378 17.10 -5.17 4.83
C MET A 378 16.02 -6.25 4.62
N VAL A 379 14.75 -5.88 4.62
CA VAL A 379 13.63 -6.80 4.30
C VAL A 379 13.81 -7.37 2.89
N ALA A 380 14.12 -6.52 1.92
CA ALA A 380 14.36 -6.94 0.54
C ALA A 380 15.50 -7.97 0.45
N ARG A 381 16.60 -7.76 1.18
CA ARG A 381 17.71 -8.75 1.24
C ARG A 381 17.27 -10.10 1.84
N ILE A 382 16.41 -10.08 2.86
CA ILE A 382 15.84 -11.32 3.43
C ILE A 382 14.95 -12.05 2.39
N LEU A 383 14.16 -11.32 1.63
CA LEU A 383 13.31 -11.88 0.57
C LEU A 383 14.13 -12.55 -0.56
N GLU A 384 15.33 -12.11 -0.85
CA GLU A 384 16.21 -12.80 -1.81
C GLU A 384 16.60 -14.21 -1.35
N GLY A 385 16.68 -14.41 -0.03
CA GLY A 385 17.07 -15.68 0.57
C GLY A 385 18.55 -16.02 0.33
N ILE A 386 18.84 -17.31 0.25
CA ILE A 386 20.19 -17.84 0.04
C ILE A 386 20.20 -18.58 -1.30
N ARG A 387 21.07 -18.16 -2.21
CA ARG A 387 21.29 -18.87 -3.48
C ARG A 387 22.25 -20.03 -3.27
N VAL A 388 21.83 -21.21 -3.67
CA VAL A 388 22.64 -22.42 -3.62
C VAL A 388 23.02 -22.83 -5.04
N THR A 389 24.28 -22.60 -5.41
CA THR A 389 24.89 -22.98 -6.69
C THR A 389 26.28 -23.54 -6.45
N PRO A 390 26.89 -24.25 -7.41
CA PRO A 390 28.29 -24.69 -7.26
C PRO A 390 29.26 -23.55 -6.90
N GLU A 391 29.03 -22.35 -7.44
CA GLU A 391 29.83 -21.15 -7.17
C GLU A 391 29.60 -20.61 -5.73
N THR A 392 28.34 -20.47 -5.31
CA THR A 392 28.00 -19.91 -3.98
C THR A 392 28.26 -20.91 -2.84
N LEU A 393 28.35 -22.22 -3.12
CA LEU A 393 28.81 -23.21 -2.16
C LEU A 393 30.31 -23.06 -1.81
N SER A 394 31.07 -22.34 -2.66
CA SER A 394 32.42 -21.83 -2.37
C SER A 394 33.47 -22.91 -1.98
N PHE A 395 33.27 -24.17 -2.40
CA PHE A 395 34.14 -25.28 -1.99
C PHE A 395 35.60 -25.02 -2.31
N ASP A 396 35.91 -24.55 -3.53
CA ASP A 396 37.30 -24.30 -3.94
C ASP A 396 37.93 -23.14 -3.16
N ALA A 397 37.18 -22.09 -2.84
CA ALA A 397 37.62 -21.01 -1.98
C ALA A 397 37.90 -21.49 -0.56
N ILE A 398 37.03 -22.33 -0.01
CA ILE A 398 37.23 -22.95 1.31
C ILE A 398 38.48 -23.81 1.30
N LYS A 399 38.70 -24.65 0.27
CA LYS A 399 39.89 -25.49 0.09
C LYS A 399 41.17 -24.65 -0.02
N GLN A 400 41.11 -23.55 -0.79
CA GLN A 400 42.25 -22.66 -0.97
C GLN A 400 42.69 -21.97 0.32
N VAL A 401 41.72 -21.52 1.13
CA VAL A 401 41.99 -20.84 2.41
C VAL A 401 42.49 -21.86 3.44
N GLY A 402 41.83 -22.99 3.54
CA GLY A 402 42.13 -24.01 4.52
C GLY A 402 41.88 -23.54 5.99
N PRO A 403 42.23 -24.39 6.98
CA PRO A 403 41.97 -24.10 8.38
C PRO A 403 42.86 -22.95 8.90
N ARG A 404 42.33 -22.17 9.86
CA ARG A 404 43.05 -21.12 10.61
C ARG A 404 43.48 -19.89 9.80
N LYS A 405 42.99 -19.70 8.59
CA LYS A 405 43.21 -18.51 7.75
C LYS A 405 41.87 -17.73 7.56
N ASN A 406 41.90 -16.67 6.78
CA ASN A 406 40.71 -15.86 6.52
C ASN A 406 40.48 -15.67 4.99
N PHE A 407 39.29 -15.25 4.64
CA PHE A 407 38.85 -15.04 3.25
C PHE A 407 39.11 -13.61 2.75
N MET A 408 39.67 -12.71 3.57
CA MET A 408 39.99 -11.35 3.17
C MET A 408 41.06 -11.37 2.07
N GLY A 409 40.84 -10.55 1.05
CA GLY A 409 41.76 -10.49 -0.09
C GLY A 409 41.58 -11.57 -1.15
N LEU A 410 40.71 -12.56 -0.96
CA LEU A 410 40.37 -13.49 -2.02
C LEU A 410 39.54 -12.79 -3.10
N ARG A 411 39.87 -13.07 -4.36
CA ARG A 411 39.06 -12.60 -5.50
C ARG A 411 37.59 -13.07 -5.40
N HIS A 412 37.39 -14.29 -4.92
CA HIS A 412 36.07 -14.84 -4.65
C HIS A 412 35.27 -13.94 -3.71
N THR A 413 35.83 -13.53 -2.57
CA THR A 413 35.20 -12.63 -1.62
C THR A 413 34.84 -11.29 -2.26
N LEU A 414 35.77 -10.68 -3.00
CA LEU A 414 35.55 -9.41 -3.68
C LEU A 414 34.41 -9.49 -4.72
N ASN A 415 34.29 -10.61 -5.42
CA ASN A 415 33.25 -10.81 -6.43
C ASN A 415 31.85 -10.96 -5.81
N HIS A 416 31.76 -11.49 -4.58
CA HIS A 416 30.48 -11.85 -3.97
C HIS A 416 29.99 -10.88 -2.90
N ILE A 417 30.88 -10.09 -2.26
CA ILE A 417 30.51 -9.27 -1.10
C ILE A 417 29.35 -8.31 -1.37
N ARG A 418 29.29 -7.72 -2.58
CA ARG A 418 28.22 -6.77 -2.95
C ARG A 418 26.91 -7.44 -3.33
N SER A 419 26.95 -8.68 -3.82
CA SER A 419 25.75 -9.43 -4.20
C SER A 419 25.14 -10.23 -3.05
N GLU A 420 25.96 -10.61 -2.08
CA GLU A 420 25.53 -11.46 -0.95
C GLU A 420 25.27 -10.67 0.34
N HIS A 421 25.94 -9.53 0.53
CA HIS A 421 25.80 -8.74 1.75
C HIS A 421 24.99 -7.46 1.48
N TYR A 422 24.01 -7.18 2.35
CA TYR A 422 23.38 -5.87 2.40
C TYR A 422 24.34 -4.89 3.08
N LEU A 423 24.71 -3.85 2.34
CA LEU A 423 25.55 -2.77 2.84
C LEU A 423 24.66 -1.58 3.19
N PRO A 424 24.42 -1.28 4.47
CA PRO A 424 23.54 -0.19 4.86
C PRO A 424 24.13 1.17 4.47
N GLY A 425 23.27 2.07 4.00
CA GLY A 425 23.62 3.45 3.74
C GLY A 425 23.41 4.38 4.93
N LEU A 426 22.54 3.98 5.85
CA LEU A 426 22.14 4.78 7.00
C LEU A 426 22.57 4.16 8.34
N PHE A 427 22.43 2.84 8.50
CA PHE A 427 22.75 2.15 9.75
C PHE A 427 24.26 2.04 9.94
N ASP A 428 24.76 2.48 11.10
CA ASP A 428 26.17 2.43 11.45
C ASP A 428 26.62 0.99 11.82
N ARG A 429 27.77 0.57 11.33
CA ARG A 429 28.45 -0.72 11.62
C ARG A 429 29.88 -0.50 12.05
N THR A 430 30.27 0.71 12.44
CA THR A 430 31.61 1.05 12.90
C THR A 430 31.78 0.74 14.40
N THR A 431 33.01 0.88 14.90
CA THR A 431 33.26 0.78 16.36
C THR A 431 32.75 2.04 17.06
N TYR A 432 32.52 1.96 18.37
CA TYR A 432 32.08 3.09 19.18
C TYR A 432 33.00 4.31 19.02
N GLU A 433 34.34 4.08 19.08
CA GLU A 433 35.33 5.15 18.93
C GLU A 433 35.28 5.81 17.56
N THR A 434 35.04 5.03 16.51
CA THR A 434 34.87 5.57 15.15
C THR A 434 33.58 6.39 15.04
N TRP A 435 32.49 5.88 15.60
CA TRP A 435 31.20 6.58 15.65
C TRP A 435 31.31 7.89 16.44
N GLU A 436 32.00 7.86 17.59
CA GLU A 436 32.23 9.04 18.43
C GLU A 436 33.05 10.11 17.69
N THR A 437 34.12 9.73 17.03
CA THR A 437 34.95 10.66 16.24
C THR A 437 34.23 11.26 15.03
N ARG A 438 33.16 10.60 14.54
CA ARG A 438 32.28 11.11 13.48
C ARG A 438 31.14 11.97 14.00
N GLY A 439 31.14 12.33 15.27
CA GLY A 439 30.17 13.25 15.89
C GLY A 439 29.01 12.57 16.61
N ALA A 440 29.10 11.26 16.88
CA ALA A 440 28.16 10.46 17.69
C ALA A 440 26.68 10.71 17.31
N LYS A 441 26.40 10.80 15.99
CA LYS A 441 25.05 11.11 15.50
C LYS A 441 24.09 9.95 15.71
N ASP A 442 22.92 10.26 16.22
CA ASP A 442 21.75 9.40 16.26
C ASP A 442 21.23 9.17 14.84
N ILE A 443 20.55 8.03 14.60
CA ILE A 443 20.00 7.69 13.30
C ILE A 443 19.03 8.75 12.77
N ARG A 444 18.29 9.43 13.65
CA ARG A 444 17.35 10.50 13.28
C ARG A 444 18.09 11.71 12.72
N ASP A 445 19.25 12.04 13.26
CA ASP A 445 20.06 13.16 12.75
C ASP A 445 20.63 12.85 11.38
N VAL A 446 21.15 11.62 11.17
CA VAL A 446 21.64 11.15 9.87
C VAL A 446 20.50 11.12 8.85
N ALA A 447 19.33 10.62 9.23
CA ALA A 447 18.15 10.56 8.36
C ALA A 447 17.63 11.97 7.99
N ARG A 448 17.66 12.92 8.93
CA ARG A 448 17.31 14.34 8.68
C ARG A 448 18.25 14.98 7.68
N GLU A 449 19.54 14.80 7.84
CA GLU A 449 20.55 15.29 6.90
C GLU A 449 20.32 14.70 5.51
N LYS A 450 20.05 13.40 5.44
CA LYS A 450 19.78 12.71 4.17
C LYS A 450 18.48 13.19 3.51
N ALA A 451 17.43 13.42 4.27
CA ALA A 451 16.19 13.97 3.75
C ALA A 451 16.40 15.38 3.16
N ARG A 452 17.14 16.25 3.86
CA ARG A 452 17.52 17.58 3.35
C ARG A 452 18.34 17.48 2.06
N GLU A 453 19.35 16.61 2.02
CA GLU A 453 20.17 16.37 0.82
C GLU A 453 19.30 15.98 -0.38
N ILE A 454 18.38 15.01 -0.18
CA ILE A 454 17.47 14.55 -1.24
C ILE A 454 16.59 15.71 -1.72
N LEU A 455 15.93 16.43 -0.81
CA LEU A 455 15.04 17.52 -1.18
C LEU A 455 15.75 18.68 -1.88
N ALA A 456 17.04 18.90 -1.60
CA ALA A 456 17.84 19.92 -2.26
C ALA A 456 18.34 19.49 -3.64
N SER A 457 18.67 18.22 -3.84
CA SER A 457 19.38 17.74 -5.03
C SER A 457 18.53 16.94 -6.01
N HIS A 458 17.55 16.15 -5.52
CA HIS A 458 16.73 15.28 -6.35
C HIS A 458 15.71 16.08 -7.17
N LYS A 459 15.74 15.88 -8.48
CA LYS A 459 14.84 16.53 -9.42
C LYS A 459 14.05 15.47 -10.19
N VAL A 460 12.77 15.68 -10.28
CA VAL A 460 11.86 14.85 -11.07
C VAL A 460 11.61 15.55 -12.39
N GLU A 461 11.62 14.80 -13.49
CA GLU A 461 11.26 15.32 -14.80
C GLU A 461 9.82 15.86 -14.77
N PRO A 462 9.58 17.12 -15.16
CA PRO A 462 8.26 17.71 -15.13
C PRO A 462 7.32 17.04 -16.14
N LEU A 463 6.03 17.11 -15.88
CA LEU A 463 5.02 16.75 -16.87
C LEU A 463 5.05 17.73 -18.06
N PRO A 464 4.66 17.30 -19.27
CA PRO A 464 4.39 18.21 -20.39
C PRO A 464 3.45 19.33 -19.99
N LYS A 465 3.64 20.54 -20.50
CA LYS A 465 2.84 21.72 -20.13
C LYS A 465 1.34 21.54 -20.43
N GLU A 466 1.03 20.83 -21.50
CA GLU A 466 -0.33 20.52 -21.92
C GLU A 466 -1.02 19.63 -20.88
N VAL A 467 -0.32 18.62 -20.37
CA VAL A 467 -0.84 17.72 -19.31
C VAL A 467 -1.01 18.47 -18.00
N GLN A 468 -0.07 19.34 -17.63
CA GLN A 468 -0.21 20.20 -16.44
C GLN A 468 -1.46 21.11 -16.55
N ALA A 469 -1.68 21.70 -17.73
CA ALA A 469 -2.85 22.54 -17.98
C ALA A 469 -4.17 21.75 -17.91
N GLU A 470 -4.19 20.50 -18.39
CA GLU A 470 -5.37 19.64 -18.30
C GLU A 470 -5.67 19.26 -16.84
N ILE A 471 -4.68 18.88 -16.06
CA ILE A 471 -4.82 18.62 -14.61
C ILE A 471 -5.35 19.86 -13.89
N GLU A 472 -4.83 21.03 -14.19
CA GLU A 472 -5.27 22.29 -13.58
C GLU A 472 -6.71 22.62 -13.95
N ALA A 473 -7.12 22.37 -15.19
CA ALA A 473 -8.48 22.56 -15.64
C ALA A 473 -9.48 21.64 -14.90
N ILE A 474 -9.09 20.39 -14.61
CA ILE A 474 -9.89 19.46 -13.81
C ILE A 474 -10.11 20.03 -12.40
N ILE A 475 -9.04 20.49 -11.74
CA ILE A 475 -9.09 21.08 -10.39
C ILE A 475 -9.97 22.33 -10.39
N GLN A 476 -9.77 23.26 -11.32
CA GLN A 476 -10.57 24.50 -11.43
C GLN A 476 -12.05 24.22 -11.65
N ASN A 477 -12.39 23.17 -12.42
CA ASN A 477 -13.77 22.75 -12.60
C ASN A 477 -14.38 22.20 -11.31
N ALA A 478 -13.62 21.38 -10.57
CA ALA A 478 -14.02 20.87 -9.27
C ALA A 478 -14.20 22.00 -8.24
N GLU A 479 -13.31 23.00 -8.21
CA GLU A 479 -13.44 24.18 -7.34
C GLU A 479 -14.71 24.98 -7.62
N LYS A 480 -15.09 25.16 -8.89
CA LYS A 480 -16.34 25.83 -9.27
C LYS A 480 -17.57 25.06 -8.80
N THR A 481 -17.51 23.73 -8.83
CA THR A 481 -18.63 22.85 -8.46
C THR A 481 -18.83 22.76 -6.95
N TYR A 482 -17.74 22.67 -6.20
CA TYR A 482 -17.79 22.43 -4.74
C TYR A 482 -17.57 23.70 -3.88
N GLY A 483 -17.32 24.84 -4.53
CA GLY A 483 -17.06 26.11 -3.85
C GLY A 483 -15.69 26.14 -3.15
N ARG A 484 -15.28 27.33 -2.71
CA ARG A 484 -14.19 27.47 -1.74
C ARG A 484 -14.81 27.21 -0.36
N GLY A 485 -14.45 26.10 0.28
CA GLY A 485 -14.83 25.81 1.66
C GLY A 485 -14.25 26.78 2.64
#